data_3c8cc81cdd79d9a8cdcfce2e2f4692bd
#
_entry.id   3c8cc81cdd79d9a8cdcfce2e2f4692bd
#
_cell.length_a   1.000
_cell.length_b   1.000
_cell.length_c   1.000
_cell.angle_alpha   90.00
_cell.angle_beta   90.00
_cell.angle_gamma   90.00
#
_symmetry.space_group_name_H-M   'P 1'
#
loop_
_entity.id
_entity.type
_entity.pdbx_description
1 polymer ?
#
loop_
_entity_poly.entity_id
_entity_poly.type
_entity_poly.pdbx_seq_one_letter_code
_entity_poly.pdbx_strand_id
1 'polypeptide(L)'
;FDKARGPGGRIVSKRTPYAGVDLGTQYFTARDGEFRAAVDDWREAGVLASWPVTPRVLPEGQPARAQARLVAVPRMSALARHLAEGLDVRCGVQVREITREASAWSIQDRHGDSLGTFDGVLLTAPAPQAQSLLAEPSPRLAARAVEAPMKPCWAVGLVLDEPLNLAFDAGFPSSGPLG
;
A
#
# COMPACT_ATOMS: atom_id res chain seq x y z
N PHE A 1 9.32 -6.42 -10.01
CA PHE A 1 9.14 -5.21 -10.85
C PHE A 1 8.07 -4.31 -10.25
N ASP A 2 8.32 -3.01 -10.18
CA ASP A 2 7.35 -2.00 -9.73
C ASP A 2 7.32 -0.85 -10.76
N LYS A 3 6.13 -0.45 -11.20
CA LYS A 3 5.95 0.66 -12.15
C LYS A 3 6.26 2.03 -11.52
N ALA A 4 6.23 2.14 -10.19
CA ALA A 4 6.55 3.36 -9.47
C ALA A 4 8.06 3.59 -9.37
N ARG A 5 8.45 4.79 -8.97
CA ARG A 5 9.86 5.16 -8.75
C ARG A 5 10.49 4.56 -7.49
N GLY A 6 9.71 3.85 -6.70
CA GLY A 6 10.13 3.16 -5.49
C GLY A 6 9.10 2.14 -5.04
N PRO A 7 9.49 1.14 -4.22
CA PRO A 7 8.59 0.10 -3.77
C PRO A 7 7.52 0.64 -2.83
N GLY A 8 6.38 -0.06 -2.76
CA GLY A 8 5.34 0.16 -1.76
C GLY A 8 3.96 0.51 -2.31
N GLY A 9 3.83 0.90 -3.58
CA GLY A 9 2.52 1.12 -4.19
C GLY A 9 1.61 2.01 -3.34
N ARG A 10 0.54 1.45 -2.76
CA ARG A 10 -0.46 2.17 -1.95
C ARG A 10 -0.03 2.60 -0.54
N ILE A 11 1.15 2.19 -0.10
CA ILE A 11 1.77 2.67 1.16
C ILE A 11 2.69 3.88 0.91
N VAL A 12 2.54 4.55 -0.20
CA VAL A 12 3.40 5.63 -0.65
C VAL A 12 3.37 6.84 0.28
N SER A 13 4.55 7.40 0.53
CA SER A 13 4.73 8.70 1.16
C SER A 13 5.20 9.70 0.12
N LYS A 14 4.59 10.86 0.05
CA LYS A 14 4.97 11.94 -0.86
C LYS A 14 5.84 12.97 -0.13
N ARG A 15 6.92 13.38 -0.77
CA ARG A 15 7.73 14.51 -0.27
C ARG A 15 7.14 15.82 -0.77
N THR A 16 7.02 16.77 0.13
CA THR A 16 6.67 18.15 -0.17
C THR A 16 7.85 19.07 0.26
N PRO A 17 7.87 20.33 -0.13
CA PRO A 17 8.87 21.28 0.37
C PRO A 17 8.87 21.45 1.90
N TYR A 18 7.75 21.14 2.55
CA TYR A 18 7.56 21.36 3.99
C TYR A 18 7.75 20.08 4.80
N ALA A 19 7.27 18.92 4.30
CA ALA A 19 7.33 17.66 5.03
C ALA A 19 7.13 16.46 4.10
N GLY A 20 7.34 15.24 4.65
CA GLY A 20 6.84 14.00 4.07
C GLY A 20 5.40 13.79 4.50
N VAL A 21 4.50 13.48 3.56
CA VAL A 21 3.08 13.24 3.81
C VAL A 21 2.69 11.85 3.35
N ASP A 22 2.05 11.08 4.23
CA ASP A 22 1.53 9.75 3.92
C ASP A 22 0.13 9.89 3.29
N LEU A 23 0.09 10.07 1.96
CA LEU A 23 -1.15 10.19 1.18
C LEU A 23 -1.75 8.83 0.81
N GLY A 24 -1.00 7.76 0.99
CA GLY A 24 -1.49 6.39 0.84
C GLY A 24 -2.09 5.86 2.14
N THR A 25 -1.73 4.63 2.51
CA THR A 25 -2.05 4.07 3.83
C THR A 25 -1.40 4.91 4.92
N GLN A 26 -2.19 5.47 5.81
CA GLN A 26 -1.70 6.34 6.89
C GLN A 26 -1.32 5.53 8.14
N TYR A 27 -1.98 4.41 8.37
CA TYR A 27 -1.70 3.45 9.44
C TYR A 27 -2.30 2.09 9.07
N PHE A 28 -1.96 1.07 9.83
CA PHE A 28 -2.62 -0.24 9.72
C PHE A 28 -2.82 -0.87 11.10
N THR A 29 -3.58 -1.96 11.14
CA THR A 29 -3.81 -2.75 12.36
C THR A 29 -3.47 -4.21 12.08
N ALA A 30 -2.88 -4.91 13.05
CA ALA A 30 -2.58 -6.33 12.97
C ALA A 30 -3.57 -7.12 13.83
N ARG A 31 -4.32 -8.03 13.22
CA ARG A 31 -5.31 -8.87 13.91
C ARG A 31 -4.94 -10.34 13.87
N ASP A 32 -4.42 -10.79 12.76
CA ASP A 32 -3.96 -12.16 12.55
C ASP A 32 -2.70 -12.46 13.37
N GLY A 33 -2.55 -13.70 13.88
CA GLY A 33 -1.46 -14.08 14.76
C GLY A 33 -0.11 -14.13 14.06
N GLU A 34 -0.04 -14.67 12.85
CA GLU A 34 1.19 -14.75 12.05
C GLU A 34 1.64 -13.35 11.63
N PHE A 35 0.66 -12.51 11.22
CA PHE A 35 0.95 -11.12 10.87
C PHE A 35 1.45 -10.30 12.07
N ARG A 36 0.94 -10.58 13.29
CA ARG A 36 1.47 -9.94 14.51
C ARG A 36 2.92 -10.29 14.78
N ALA A 37 3.33 -11.53 14.57
CA ALA A 37 4.73 -11.92 14.72
C ALA A 37 5.63 -11.10 13.79
N ALA A 38 5.29 -10.99 12.51
CA ALA A 38 6.03 -10.14 11.58
C ALA A 38 6.05 -8.65 11.99
N VAL A 39 4.94 -8.14 12.54
CA VAL A 39 4.87 -6.78 13.08
C VAL A 39 5.80 -6.59 14.26
N ASP A 40 5.91 -7.57 15.14
CA ASP A 40 6.80 -7.50 16.30
C ASP A 40 8.28 -7.47 15.85
N ASP A 41 8.66 -8.29 14.85
CA ASP A 41 9.99 -8.25 14.24
C ASP A 41 10.29 -6.86 13.64
N TRP A 42 9.35 -6.25 12.94
CA TRP A 42 9.53 -4.91 12.35
C TRP A 42 9.58 -3.79 13.41
N ARG A 43 8.93 -3.99 14.56
CA ARG A 43 9.03 -3.08 15.70
C ARG A 43 10.40 -3.19 16.38
N GLU A 44 10.91 -4.39 16.57
CA GLU A 44 12.26 -4.63 17.09
C GLU A 44 13.34 -4.05 16.18
N ALA A 45 13.13 -4.15 14.85
CA ALA A 45 13.99 -3.51 13.86
C ALA A 45 13.86 -1.97 13.81
N GLY A 46 12.96 -1.36 14.60
CA GLY A 46 12.74 0.09 14.62
C GLY A 46 12.02 0.64 13.38
N VAL A 47 11.47 -0.24 12.54
CA VAL A 47 10.75 0.13 11.30
C VAL A 47 9.31 0.53 11.57
N LEU A 48 8.71 0.00 12.65
CA LEU A 48 7.34 0.31 13.06
C LEU A 48 7.27 0.90 14.46
N ALA A 49 6.29 1.76 14.66
CA ALA A 49 5.91 2.29 15.95
C ALA A 49 4.38 2.25 16.14
N SER A 50 3.96 2.28 17.40
CA SER A 50 2.55 2.56 17.72
C SER A 50 2.26 4.03 17.45
N TRP A 51 1.12 4.31 16.83
CA TRP A 51 0.65 5.68 16.63
C TRP A 51 -0.21 6.11 17.83
N PRO A 52 0.32 6.98 18.71
CA PRO A 52 -0.37 7.40 19.93
C PRO A 52 -1.38 8.53 19.62
N VAL A 53 -2.49 8.19 18.97
CA VAL A 53 -3.51 9.17 18.57
C VAL A 53 -4.74 9.10 19.45
N THR A 54 -5.41 10.22 19.57
CA THR A 54 -6.73 10.36 20.20
C THR A 54 -7.82 10.46 19.13
N PRO A 55 -8.33 9.31 18.65
CA PRO A 55 -9.30 9.32 17.56
C PRO A 55 -10.70 9.64 18.05
N ARG A 56 -11.47 10.40 17.24
CA ARG A 56 -12.87 10.75 17.48
C ARG A 56 -13.74 10.37 16.31
N VAL A 57 -14.99 10.04 16.59
CA VAL A 57 -16.05 9.92 15.58
C VAL A 57 -16.68 11.29 15.39
N LEU A 58 -16.78 11.74 14.16
CA LEU A 58 -17.30 13.07 13.83
C LEU A 58 -18.68 12.96 13.18
N PRO A 59 -19.61 13.90 13.45
CA PRO A 59 -19.45 15.13 14.26
C PRO A 59 -19.61 14.93 15.78
N GLU A 60 -20.03 13.75 16.26
CA GLU A 60 -20.46 13.52 17.66
C GLU A 60 -19.32 13.70 18.68
N GLY A 61 -18.07 13.66 18.24
CA GLY A 61 -16.89 13.81 19.10
C GLY A 61 -16.64 12.64 20.06
N GLN A 62 -17.37 11.54 19.93
CA GLN A 62 -17.19 10.35 20.75
C GLN A 62 -15.84 9.67 20.49
N PRO A 63 -15.27 8.97 21.49
CA PRO A 63 -14.06 8.18 21.27
C PRO A 63 -14.29 7.13 20.17
N ALA A 64 -13.41 7.07 19.19
CA ALA A 64 -13.43 5.98 18.21
C ALA A 64 -12.96 4.67 18.88
N ARG A 65 -13.32 3.53 18.27
CA ARG A 65 -12.97 2.20 18.78
C ARG A 65 -11.48 2.12 19.14
N ALA A 66 -11.21 1.69 20.38
CA ALA A 66 -9.85 1.44 20.84
C ALA A 66 -9.25 0.26 20.05
N GLN A 67 -8.20 0.53 19.32
CA GLN A 67 -7.37 -0.48 18.65
C GLN A 67 -5.95 0.07 18.45
N ALA A 68 -4.96 -0.80 18.56
CA ALA A 68 -3.60 -0.42 18.26
C ALA A 68 -3.47 -0.05 16.78
N ARG A 69 -2.98 1.14 16.51
CA ARG A 69 -2.64 1.63 15.16
C ARG A 69 -1.13 1.65 15.03
N LEU A 70 -0.66 1.18 13.91
CA LEU A 70 0.76 1.02 13.62
C LEU A 70 1.13 1.91 12.44
N VAL A 71 2.27 2.58 12.56
CA VAL A 71 2.85 3.41 11.51
C VAL A 71 4.30 3.02 11.28
N ALA A 72 4.76 3.12 10.04
CA ALA A 72 6.18 2.96 9.77
C ALA A 72 6.94 4.26 10.04
N VAL A 73 8.18 4.13 10.48
CA VAL A 73 9.06 5.22 10.89
C VAL A 73 10.20 5.37 9.87
N PRO A 74 10.52 6.56 9.41
CA PRO A 74 9.93 7.88 9.72
C PRO A 74 8.66 8.21 8.93
N ARG A 75 8.15 7.31 8.09
CA ARG A 75 6.94 7.42 7.27
C ARG A 75 6.55 6.07 6.69
N MET A 76 5.31 5.92 6.26
CA MET A 76 4.74 4.63 5.85
C MET A 76 5.55 3.90 4.77
N SER A 77 6.15 4.61 3.83
CA SER A 77 7.01 4.00 2.80
C SER A 77 8.31 3.37 3.33
N ALA A 78 8.67 3.57 4.60
CA ALA A 78 9.85 2.92 5.21
C ALA A 78 9.66 1.41 5.33
N LEU A 79 8.47 0.96 5.67
CA LEU A 79 8.17 -0.48 5.73
C LEU A 79 8.40 -1.17 4.38
N ALA A 80 7.91 -0.56 3.29
CA ALA A 80 8.10 -1.13 1.96
C ALA A 80 9.58 -1.19 1.55
N ARG A 81 10.38 -0.21 1.96
CA ARG A 81 11.83 -0.24 1.71
C ARG A 81 12.52 -1.31 2.52
N HIS A 82 12.17 -1.46 3.79
CA HIS A 82 12.69 -2.52 4.65
C HIS A 82 12.38 -3.91 4.06
N LEU A 83 11.14 -4.14 3.63
CA LEU A 83 10.75 -5.40 3.00
C LEU A 83 11.42 -5.65 1.63
N ALA A 84 11.94 -4.61 0.99
CA ALA A 84 12.66 -4.71 -0.28
C ALA A 84 14.18 -4.93 -0.09
N GLU A 85 14.69 -4.85 1.13
CA GLU A 85 16.11 -5.08 1.41
C GLU A 85 16.54 -6.48 1.02
N GLY A 86 17.66 -6.57 0.30
CA GLY A 86 18.19 -7.85 -0.19
C GLY A 86 17.47 -8.42 -1.43
N LEU A 87 16.44 -7.75 -1.97
CA LEU A 87 15.74 -8.16 -3.17
C LEU A 87 16.20 -7.35 -4.39
N ASP A 88 16.24 -7.99 -5.59
CA ASP A 88 16.43 -7.29 -6.86
C ASP A 88 15.13 -6.57 -7.26
N VAL A 89 14.91 -5.37 -6.73
CA VAL A 89 13.71 -4.57 -7.01
C VAL A 89 13.98 -3.62 -8.18
N ARG A 90 13.34 -3.85 -9.31
CA ARG A 90 13.41 -3.00 -10.49
C ARG A 90 12.23 -2.06 -10.54
N CYS A 91 12.47 -0.80 -10.16
CA CYS A 91 11.47 0.28 -10.17
C CYS A 91 11.42 1.01 -11.51
N GLY A 92 10.30 1.68 -11.79
CA GLY A 92 10.07 2.37 -13.07
C GLY A 92 9.75 1.41 -14.22
N VAL A 93 9.55 0.13 -13.93
CA VAL A 93 9.29 -0.93 -14.90
C VAL A 93 7.83 -1.33 -14.87
N GLN A 94 7.09 -0.96 -15.90
CA GLN A 94 5.68 -1.36 -16.03
C GLN A 94 5.59 -2.65 -16.83
N VAL A 95 5.26 -3.74 -16.17
CA VAL A 95 4.91 -5.00 -16.81
C VAL A 95 3.62 -4.82 -17.62
N ARG A 96 3.64 -5.23 -18.87
CA ARG A 96 2.49 -5.23 -19.78
C ARG A 96 1.98 -6.62 -20.08
N GLU A 97 2.89 -7.59 -20.20
CA GLU A 97 2.53 -8.94 -20.64
C GLU A 97 3.23 -9.99 -19.79
N ILE A 98 2.50 -11.04 -19.48
CA ILE A 98 2.95 -12.23 -18.79
C ILE A 98 2.48 -13.42 -19.62
N THR A 99 3.40 -14.22 -20.12
CA THR A 99 3.09 -15.39 -20.97
C THR A 99 3.62 -16.65 -20.30
N ARG A 100 2.88 -17.74 -20.42
CA ARG A 100 3.37 -19.04 -19.95
C ARG A 100 3.96 -19.83 -21.11
N GLU A 101 5.22 -20.18 -21.00
CA GLU A 101 5.95 -20.99 -21.99
C GLU A 101 6.36 -22.32 -21.34
N ALA A 102 5.68 -23.40 -21.71
CA ALA A 102 5.93 -24.74 -21.18
C ALA A 102 6.03 -24.77 -19.65
N SER A 103 7.24 -24.69 -19.08
CA SER A 103 7.50 -24.74 -17.64
C SER A 103 7.90 -23.39 -17.03
N ALA A 104 8.01 -22.33 -17.82
CA ALA A 104 8.48 -21.01 -17.38
C ALA A 104 7.48 -19.90 -17.68
N TRP A 105 7.70 -18.74 -17.09
CA TRP A 105 6.94 -17.53 -17.30
C TRP A 105 7.82 -16.48 -17.95
N SER A 106 7.42 -15.96 -19.11
CA SER A 106 8.05 -14.84 -19.78
C SER A 106 7.35 -13.55 -19.42
N ILE A 107 8.11 -12.51 -19.14
CA ILE A 107 7.58 -11.21 -18.76
C ILE A 107 8.11 -10.14 -19.71
N GLN A 108 7.22 -9.26 -20.20
CA GLN A 108 7.57 -8.11 -21.04
C GLN A 108 7.09 -6.81 -20.41
N ASP A 109 7.84 -5.76 -20.68
CA ASP A 109 7.47 -4.41 -20.26
C ASP A 109 6.50 -3.74 -21.25
N ARG A 110 6.12 -2.49 -20.95
CA ARG A 110 5.22 -1.69 -21.79
C ARG A 110 5.75 -1.39 -23.20
N HIS A 111 7.04 -1.55 -23.45
CA HIS A 111 7.67 -1.32 -24.75
C HIS A 111 7.83 -2.62 -25.55
N GLY A 112 7.52 -3.77 -24.96
CA GLY A 112 7.73 -5.09 -25.51
C GLY A 112 9.12 -5.67 -25.25
N ASP A 113 9.92 -4.99 -24.44
CA ASP A 113 11.25 -5.47 -24.07
C ASP A 113 11.14 -6.61 -23.04
N SER A 114 11.94 -7.67 -23.24
CA SER A 114 11.95 -8.81 -22.32
C SER A 114 12.53 -8.41 -20.98
N LEU A 115 11.81 -8.75 -19.92
CA LEU A 115 12.27 -8.61 -18.52
C LEU A 115 12.86 -9.90 -17.96
N GLY A 116 12.81 -10.99 -18.74
CA GLY A 116 13.35 -12.30 -18.41
C GLY A 116 12.28 -13.39 -18.32
N THR A 117 12.76 -14.59 -18.00
CA THR A 117 11.95 -15.80 -17.76
C THR A 117 12.10 -16.24 -16.30
N PHE A 118 11.02 -16.78 -15.73
CA PHE A 118 10.90 -17.08 -14.29
C PHE A 118 10.16 -18.40 -14.08
N ASP A 119 10.49 -19.13 -13.03
CA ASP A 119 9.82 -20.38 -12.65
C ASP A 119 8.42 -20.13 -12.09
N GLY A 120 8.19 -18.96 -11.51
CA GLY A 120 6.92 -18.54 -10.96
C GLY A 120 6.73 -17.03 -10.95
N VAL A 121 5.47 -16.57 -10.99
CA VAL A 121 5.10 -15.16 -10.92
C VAL A 121 4.12 -14.94 -9.80
N LEU A 122 4.45 -14.01 -8.89
CA LEU A 122 3.55 -13.51 -7.87
C LEU A 122 3.04 -12.13 -8.30
N LEU A 123 1.74 -12.03 -8.59
CA LEU A 123 1.13 -10.79 -9.06
C LEU A 123 0.38 -10.11 -7.91
N THR A 124 0.94 -9.01 -7.40
CA THR A 124 0.39 -8.23 -6.28
C THR A 124 -0.23 -6.90 -6.71
N ALA A 125 -0.41 -6.70 -8.03
CA ALA A 125 -1.07 -5.52 -8.56
C ALA A 125 -2.54 -5.44 -8.12
N PRO A 126 -3.14 -4.23 -8.02
CA PRO A 126 -4.57 -4.08 -7.77
C PRO A 126 -5.42 -4.87 -8.76
N ALA A 127 -6.57 -5.38 -8.31
CA ALA A 127 -7.40 -6.31 -9.06
C ALA A 127 -7.70 -5.88 -10.52
N PRO A 128 -8.04 -4.62 -10.84
CA PRO A 128 -8.25 -4.20 -12.23
C PRO A 128 -7.00 -4.32 -13.11
N GLN A 129 -5.81 -4.09 -12.54
CA GLN A 129 -4.55 -4.24 -13.27
C GLN A 129 -4.14 -5.71 -13.39
N ALA A 130 -4.35 -6.49 -12.32
CA ALA A 130 -4.13 -7.93 -12.32
C ALA A 130 -5.03 -8.63 -13.35
N GLN A 131 -6.29 -8.25 -13.47
CA GLN A 131 -7.22 -8.78 -14.46
C GLN A 131 -6.64 -8.68 -15.88
N SER A 132 -6.14 -7.51 -16.26
CA SER A 132 -5.57 -7.29 -17.60
C SER A 132 -4.35 -8.15 -17.87
N LEU A 133 -3.46 -8.31 -16.88
CA LEU A 133 -2.24 -9.12 -16.99
C LEU A 133 -2.51 -10.63 -16.98
N LEU A 134 -3.63 -11.04 -16.39
CA LEU A 134 -4.03 -12.45 -16.27
C LEU A 134 -5.00 -12.91 -17.35
N ALA A 135 -5.50 -11.99 -18.20
CA ALA A 135 -6.57 -12.29 -19.15
C ALA A 135 -6.22 -13.48 -20.08
N GLU A 136 -4.98 -13.54 -20.56
CA GLU A 136 -4.51 -14.60 -21.43
C GLU A 136 -3.88 -15.76 -20.65
N PRO A 137 -2.87 -15.55 -19.78
CA PRO A 137 -2.17 -16.68 -19.15
C PRO A 137 -3.00 -17.42 -18.08
N SER A 138 -4.05 -16.79 -17.55
CA SER A 138 -4.93 -17.42 -16.56
C SER A 138 -6.32 -16.77 -16.52
N PRO A 139 -7.20 -17.07 -17.49
CA PRO A 139 -8.57 -16.52 -17.54
C PRO A 139 -9.37 -16.75 -16.26
N ARG A 140 -9.13 -17.89 -15.58
CA ARG A 140 -9.76 -18.19 -14.27
C ARG A 140 -9.37 -17.20 -13.18
N LEU A 141 -8.09 -16.84 -13.07
CA LEU A 141 -7.64 -15.85 -12.09
C LEU A 141 -8.05 -14.43 -12.51
N ALA A 142 -8.08 -14.13 -13.81
CA ALA A 142 -8.62 -12.87 -14.31
C ALA A 142 -10.09 -12.68 -13.92
N ALA A 143 -10.93 -13.71 -14.06
CA ALA A 143 -12.32 -13.69 -13.63
C ALA A 143 -12.47 -13.47 -12.12
N ARG A 144 -11.61 -14.12 -11.31
CA ARG A 144 -11.59 -13.89 -9.86
C ARG A 144 -11.18 -12.46 -9.49
N ALA A 145 -10.30 -11.83 -10.25
CA ALA A 145 -9.92 -10.43 -10.02
C ALA A 145 -11.10 -9.47 -10.23
N VAL A 146 -12.02 -9.77 -11.15
CA VAL A 146 -13.25 -8.98 -11.36
C VAL A 146 -14.17 -9.00 -10.13
N GLU A 147 -14.19 -10.10 -9.39
CA GLU A 147 -15.01 -10.25 -8.17
C GLU A 147 -14.50 -9.38 -7.00
N ALA A 148 -13.32 -8.79 -7.11
CA ALA A 148 -12.74 -7.90 -6.11
C ALA A 148 -12.91 -6.42 -6.50
N PRO A 149 -14.07 -5.79 -6.21
CA PRO A 149 -14.35 -4.43 -6.60
C PRO A 149 -13.41 -3.46 -5.86
N MET A 150 -12.79 -2.56 -6.60
CA MET A 150 -11.95 -1.52 -6.05
C MET A 150 -12.57 -0.15 -6.31
N LYS A 151 -12.76 0.61 -5.25
CA LYS A 151 -13.24 1.99 -5.34
C LYS A 151 -12.05 2.96 -5.31
N PRO A 152 -12.12 4.06 -6.07
CA PRO A 152 -11.14 5.13 -5.93
C PRO A 152 -11.28 5.77 -4.55
N CYS A 153 -10.14 6.22 -4.01
CA CYS A 153 -10.10 6.96 -2.75
C CYS A 153 -9.27 8.22 -2.98
N TRP A 154 -9.85 9.36 -2.68
CA TRP A 154 -9.14 10.63 -2.69
C TRP A 154 -8.41 10.83 -1.37
N ALA A 155 -7.15 11.23 -1.45
CA ALA A 155 -6.37 11.65 -0.29
C ALA A 155 -5.91 13.09 -0.52
N VAL A 156 -6.24 13.97 0.43
CA VAL A 156 -5.88 15.39 0.38
C VAL A 156 -4.99 15.71 1.57
N GLY A 157 -3.79 16.22 1.29
CA GLY A 157 -2.88 16.73 2.30
C GLY A 157 -2.92 18.26 2.29
N LEU A 158 -3.13 18.87 3.45
CA LEU A 158 -3.09 20.30 3.64
C LEU A 158 -1.88 20.66 4.50
N VAL A 159 -1.20 21.74 4.13
CA VAL A 159 -0.18 22.38 4.95
C VAL A 159 -0.78 23.70 5.42
N LEU A 160 -0.75 23.91 6.71
CA LEU A 160 -1.32 25.09 7.37
C LEU A 160 -0.17 25.97 7.90
N ASP A 161 -0.34 27.26 7.89
CA ASP A 161 0.64 28.20 8.41
C ASP A 161 0.76 28.11 9.94
N GLU A 162 -0.34 27.75 10.60
CA GLU A 162 -0.41 27.59 12.05
C GLU A 162 -1.00 26.21 12.43
N PRO A 163 -0.57 25.60 13.55
CA PRO A 163 -1.14 24.38 14.06
C PRO A 163 -2.62 24.54 14.42
N LEU A 164 -3.44 23.55 14.10
CA LEU A 164 -4.82 23.47 14.58
C LEU A 164 -4.84 23.01 16.04
N ASN A 165 -5.43 23.80 16.92
CA ASN A 165 -5.66 23.42 18.32
C ASN A 165 -6.91 22.55 18.46
N LEU A 166 -6.83 21.30 18.00
CA LEU A 166 -7.91 20.32 18.10
C LEU A 166 -7.72 19.41 19.29
N ALA A 167 -8.82 18.98 19.91
CA ALA A 167 -8.80 18.02 21.01
C ALA A 167 -8.65 16.55 20.54
N PHE A 168 -8.27 16.34 19.29
CA PHE A 168 -8.08 15.02 18.69
C PHE A 168 -7.04 15.08 17.55
N ASP A 169 -6.40 13.95 17.30
CA ASP A 169 -5.39 13.81 16.25
C ASP A 169 -5.93 13.12 14.98
N ALA A 170 -7.06 12.42 15.10
CA ALA A 170 -7.70 11.73 13.99
C ALA A 170 -9.22 11.79 14.12
N GLY A 171 -9.90 12.15 13.04
CA GLY A 171 -11.36 12.18 12.92
C GLY A 171 -11.87 11.10 11.97
N PHE A 172 -12.87 10.33 12.39
CA PHE A 172 -13.58 9.36 11.55
C PHE A 172 -15.01 9.88 11.32
N PRO A 173 -15.31 10.42 10.12
CA PRO A 173 -16.66 10.90 9.83
C PRO A 173 -17.62 9.71 9.77
N SER A 174 -18.77 9.87 10.44
CA SER A 174 -19.89 8.91 10.44
C SER A 174 -20.95 9.24 9.40
N SER A 175 -20.87 10.44 8.81
CA SER A 175 -21.84 10.95 7.83
C SER A 175 -21.21 12.04 6.97
N GLY A 176 -21.89 12.40 5.88
CA GLY A 176 -21.46 13.46 4.97
C GLY A 176 -20.57 12.96 3.81
N PRO A 177 -19.98 13.89 3.04
CA PRO A 177 -19.24 13.54 1.82
C PRO A 177 -17.92 12.79 2.08
N LEU A 178 -17.46 12.73 3.33
CA LEU A 178 -16.24 12.06 3.75
C LEU A 178 -16.51 10.75 4.51
N GLY A 179 -17.76 10.39 4.75
CA GLY A 179 -18.18 9.19 5.47
C GLY A 179 -18.96 8.20 4.63
#